data_ee81ea93a2147f0e5b2948470f7bd241
#
_entry.id   ee81ea93a2147f0e5b2948470f7bd241
#
_cell.length_a   1.000
_cell.length_b   1.000
_cell.length_c   1.000
_cell.angle_alpha   90.00
_cell.angle_beta   90.00
_cell.angle_gamma   90.00
#
_symmetry.space_group_name_H-M   'P 1'
#
loop_
_entity.id
_entity.type
_entity.pdbx_description
1 polymer ?
#
loop_
_entity_poly.entity_id
_entity_poly.type
_entity_poly.pdbx_seq_one_letter_code
_entity_poly.pdbx_strand_id
1 'polypeptide(L)'
;MLENVRRLLTHDNKKTFATIKRVLEELGYKVFYSVLNSADYGVKKIRNRLFIVCFRNNDVDFEFPAPIELALSMHDILEKHVDEKYYLSEKLKPTILSDGTGGYVAKSEINQSPARPLCATMSKMHRACQDNYYSDDYILGNGDAERIRKLTPRECARLQGFDDNFVIDVSNAQAYKQFGNAVTVNVSRAVAEQVRKKLEEIGEWN
;
A
#
# COMPACT_ATOMS: atom_id res chain seq x y z
N MET A 1 -1.67 11.39 -15.11
CA MET A 1 -2.00 10.25 -14.25
C MET A 1 -2.40 10.78 -12.88
N LEU A 2 -3.49 10.24 -12.29
CA LEU A 2 -3.99 10.56 -10.94
C LEU A 2 -4.18 9.25 -10.16
N GLU A 3 -4.10 9.31 -8.83
CA GLU A 3 -4.36 8.17 -7.93
C GLU A 3 -5.34 8.58 -6.84
N ASN A 4 -6.19 7.63 -6.42
CA ASN A 4 -7.09 7.85 -5.29
C ASN A 4 -7.48 6.50 -4.63
N VAL A 5 -8.18 6.58 -3.51
CA VAL A 5 -8.76 5.40 -2.87
C VAL A 5 -9.87 4.80 -3.75
N ARG A 6 -9.97 3.46 -3.77
CA ARG A 6 -11.01 2.73 -4.53
C ARG A 6 -12.43 3.27 -4.22
N ARG A 7 -12.66 3.72 -2.97
CA ARG A 7 -13.97 4.24 -2.53
C ARG A 7 -14.45 5.46 -3.34
N LEU A 8 -13.57 6.19 -4.03
CA LEU A 8 -13.96 7.29 -4.91
C LEU A 8 -14.98 6.85 -5.97
N LEU A 9 -14.89 5.62 -6.47
CA LEU A 9 -15.82 5.06 -7.46
C LEU A 9 -17.27 4.92 -6.95
N THR A 10 -17.43 4.79 -5.63
CA THR A 10 -18.75 4.60 -4.99
C THR A 10 -19.17 5.79 -4.13
N HIS A 11 -18.30 6.80 -4.00
CA HIS A 11 -18.57 7.98 -3.19
C HIS A 11 -19.78 8.74 -3.73
N ASP A 12 -20.64 9.20 -2.82
CA ASP A 12 -21.87 9.94 -3.13
C ASP A 12 -22.69 9.25 -4.24
N ASN A 13 -23.01 7.97 -4.02
CA ASN A 13 -23.76 7.17 -4.99
C ASN A 13 -23.16 7.21 -6.42
N LYS A 14 -21.82 7.18 -6.52
CA LYS A 14 -21.01 7.26 -7.76
C LYS A 14 -20.96 8.66 -8.41
N LYS A 15 -21.66 9.65 -7.89
CA LYS A 15 -21.75 11.00 -8.49
C LYS A 15 -20.38 11.70 -8.53
N THR A 16 -19.59 11.58 -7.46
CA THR A 16 -18.28 12.26 -7.37
C THR A 16 -17.36 11.83 -8.51
N PHE A 17 -17.20 10.53 -8.74
CA PHE A 17 -16.33 10.04 -9.83
C PHE A 17 -16.92 10.39 -11.21
N ALA A 18 -18.22 10.26 -11.38
CA ALA A 18 -18.89 10.66 -12.64
C ALA A 18 -18.65 12.15 -12.96
N THR A 19 -18.71 13.02 -11.95
CA THR A 19 -18.43 14.46 -12.13
C THR A 19 -16.97 14.69 -12.52
N ILE A 20 -16.01 14.04 -11.84
CA ILE A 20 -14.57 14.15 -12.17
C ILE A 20 -14.33 13.71 -13.61
N LYS A 21 -14.86 12.54 -14.01
CA LYS A 21 -14.72 12.00 -15.36
C LYS A 21 -15.29 12.96 -16.40
N ARG A 22 -16.52 13.42 -16.21
CA ARG A 22 -17.19 14.36 -17.11
C ARG A 22 -16.39 15.65 -17.30
N VAL A 23 -15.91 16.26 -16.20
CA VAL A 23 -15.11 17.49 -16.27
C VAL A 23 -13.80 17.28 -17.04
N LEU A 24 -13.13 16.15 -16.85
CA LEU A 24 -11.93 15.82 -17.61
C LEU A 24 -12.24 15.64 -19.10
N GLU A 25 -13.36 14.98 -19.42
CA GLU A 25 -13.80 14.79 -20.81
C GLU A 25 -14.22 16.11 -21.48
N GLU A 26 -14.90 17.01 -20.75
CA GLU A 26 -15.22 18.37 -21.20
C GLU A 26 -13.97 19.24 -21.45
N LEU A 27 -12.88 18.97 -20.73
CA LEU A 27 -11.57 19.59 -20.94
C LEU A 27 -10.77 18.96 -22.12
N GLY A 28 -11.38 18.02 -22.84
CA GLY A 28 -10.79 17.39 -24.02
C GLY A 28 -9.87 16.20 -23.72
N TYR A 29 -10.01 15.58 -22.53
CA TYR A 29 -9.23 14.38 -22.21
C TYR A 29 -10.05 13.10 -22.47
N LYS A 30 -9.42 12.11 -23.09
CA LYS A 30 -9.88 10.72 -23.04
C LYS A 30 -9.44 10.09 -21.72
N VAL A 31 -10.37 9.54 -20.95
CA VAL A 31 -10.18 9.11 -19.57
C VAL A 31 -10.19 7.59 -19.45
N PHE A 32 -9.11 7.00 -18.98
CA PHE A 32 -8.98 5.58 -18.63
C PHE A 32 -8.84 5.44 -17.13
N TYR A 33 -9.43 4.41 -16.54
CA TYR A 33 -9.27 4.16 -15.11
C TYR A 33 -9.35 2.67 -14.77
N SER A 34 -8.61 2.28 -13.76
CA SER A 34 -8.61 0.91 -13.23
C SER A 34 -8.31 0.91 -11.74
N VAL A 35 -8.78 -0.12 -11.04
CA VAL A 35 -8.38 -0.40 -9.65
C VAL A 35 -7.28 -1.42 -9.68
N LEU A 36 -6.09 -1.02 -9.24
CA LEU A 36 -4.91 -1.87 -9.19
C LEU A 36 -4.62 -2.26 -7.74
N ASN A 37 -4.26 -3.53 -7.52
CA ASN A 37 -3.86 -4.04 -6.22
C ASN A 37 -2.33 -4.11 -6.13
N SER A 38 -1.74 -3.51 -5.12
CA SER A 38 -0.27 -3.51 -4.96
C SER A 38 0.35 -4.90 -4.89
N ALA A 39 -0.39 -5.89 -4.38
CA ALA A 39 0.09 -7.27 -4.32
C ALA A 39 0.37 -7.88 -5.71
N ASP A 40 -0.29 -7.36 -6.75
CA ASP A 40 -0.11 -7.81 -8.14
C ASP A 40 1.09 -7.15 -8.83
N TYR A 41 1.80 -6.26 -8.14
CA TYR A 41 2.95 -5.49 -8.67
C TYR A 41 4.20 -5.62 -7.79
N GLY A 42 4.36 -6.76 -7.12
CA GLY A 42 5.61 -7.12 -6.47
C GLY A 42 5.84 -6.58 -5.08
N VAL A 43 4.80 -6.19 -4.37
CA VAL A 43 4.90 -5.93 -2.94
C VAL A 43 3.98 -6.86 -2.15
N LYS A 44 4.45 -7.34 -1.01
CA LYS A 44 3.69 -8.28 -0.15
C LYS A 44 2.66 -7.56 0.73
N LYS A 45 1.84 -6.69 0.09
CA LYS A 45 0.80 -5.92 0.77
C LYS A 45 -0.42 -5.76 -0.11
N ILE A 46 -1.60 -6.05 0.43
CA ILE A 46 -2.87 -5.78 -0.23
C ILE A 46 -3.18 -4.28 -0.13
N ARG A 47 -3.25 -3.58 -1.26
CA ARG A 47 -3.67 -2.18 -1.31
C ARG A 47 -4.31 -1.86 -2.65
N ASN A 48 -5.64 -1.78 -2.66
CA ASN A 48 -6.40 -1.43 -3.85
C ASN A 48 -6.47 0.10 -4.01
N ARG A 49 -6.04 0.62 -5.17
CA ARG A 49 -6.08 2.04 -5.51
C ARG A 49 -6.64 2.26 -6.89
N LEU A 50 -7.43 3.30 -7.02
CA LEU A 50 -7.92 3.77 -8.30
C LEU A 50 -6.83 4.58 -8.98
N PHE A 51 -6.43 4.16 -10.17
CA PHE A 51 -5.58 4.93 -11.07
C PHE A 51 -6.42 5.47 -12.22
N ILE A 52 -6.19 6.74 -12.57
CA ILE A 52 -6.85 7.43 -13.68
C ILE A 52 -5.75 7.97 -14.58
N VAL A 53 -5.78 7.60 -15.85
CA VAL A 53 -4.85 8.08 -16.87
C VAL A 53 -5.66 8.84 -17.91
N CYS A 54 -5.19 10.03 -18.30
CA CYS A 54 -5.88 10.90 -19.23
C CYS A 54 -4.92 11.31 -20.35
N PHE A 55 -5.38 11.22 -21.59
CA PHE A 55 -4.66 11.71 -22.77
C PHE A 55 -5.45 12.81 -23.45
N ARG A 56 -4.77 13.81 -24.01
CA ARG A 56 -5.41 14.85 -24.84
C ARG A 56 -5.70 14.35 -26.26
N ASN A 57 -4.90 13.40 -26.72
CA ASN A 57 -5.16 12.73 -28.00
C ASN A 57 -6.29 11.70 -27.79
N ASN A 58 -7.42 11.93 -28.47
CA ASN A 58 -8.60 11.09 -28.34
C ASN A 58 -8.52 9.78 -29.14
N ASP A 59 -7.55 9.64 -30.05
CA ASP A 59 -7.33 8.42 -30.82
C ASP A 59 -6.51 7.38 -30.07
N VAL A 60 -5.97 7.75 -28.89
CA VAL A 60 -5.20 6.85 -28.02
C VAL A 60 -6.11 5.77 -27.47
N ASP A 61 -5.69 4.51 -27.59
CA ASP A 61 -6.19 3.40 -26.80
C ASP A 61 -5.13 3.02 -25.75
N PHE A 62 -5.56 2.87 -24.48
CA PHE A 62 -4.65 2.65 -23.37
C PHE A 62 -5.13 1.50 -22.49
N GLU A 63 -4.24 0.56 -22.25
CA GLU A 63 -4.44 -0.55 -21.33
C GLU A 63 -3.54 -0.40 -20.12
N PHE A 64 -4.09 -0.65 -18.92
CA PHE A 64 -3.31 -0.68 -17.70
C PHE A 64 -2.34 -1.87 -17.70
N PRO A 65 -1.18 -1.75 -17.00
CA PRO A 65 -0.19 -2.81 -16.98
C PRO A 65 -0.77 -4.11 -16.40
N ALA A 66 -0.42 -5.24 -17.01
CA ALA A 66 -0.74 -6.55 -16.49
C ALA A 66 -0.08 -6.79 -15.12
N PRO A 67 -0.64 -7.65 -14.26
CA PRO A 67 0.02 -8.10 -13.04
C PRO A 67 1.41 -8.66 -13.30
N ILE A 68 2.34 -8.36 -12.38
CA ILE A 68 3.73 -8.85 -12.40
C ILE A 68 3.88 -9.88 -11.30
N GLU A 69 4.16 -11.14 -11.67
CA GLU A 69 4.47 -12.16 -10.69
C GLU A 69 5.83 -11.88 -10.07
N LEU A 70 5.87 -11.71 -8.75
CA LEU A 70 7.10 -11.46 -8.01
C LEU A 70 7.24 -12.43 -6.83
N ALA A 71 8.43 -13.04 -6.75
CA ALA A 71 8.78 -14.07 -5.77
C ALA A 71 9.13 -13.54 -4.38
N LEU A 72 8.87 -12.24 -4.05
CA LEU A 72 9.17 -11.69 -2.73
C LEU A 72 8.29 -12.33 -1.65
N SER A 73 8.90 -12.69 -0.53
CA SER A 73 8.23 -13.15 0.68
C SER A 73 8.16 -12.03 1.73
N MET A 74 7.38 -12.23 2.81
CA MET A 74 7.44 -11.31 3.95
C MET A 74 8.82 -11.34 4.64
N HIS A 75 9.54 -12.47 4.58
CA HIS A 75 10.89 -12.58 5.14
C HIS A 75 11.92 -11.69 4.44
N ASP A 76 11.70 -11.35 3.15
CA ASP A 76 12.55 -10.39 2.42
C ASP A 76 12.29 -8.94 2.84
N ILE A 77 11.13 -8.67 3.43
CA ILE A 77 10.72 -7.34 3.91
C ILE A 77 11.16 -7.11 5.36
N LEU A 78 11.01 -8.14 6.20
CA LEU A 78 11.19 -8.05 7.66
C LEU A 78 12.68 -8.01 8.04
N GLU A 79 13.02 -7.08 8.94
CA GLU A 79 14.34 -6.99 9.54
C GLU A 79 14.49 -8.05 10.63
N LYS A 80 15.59 -8.81 10.61
CA LYS A 80 15.85 -9.88 11.60
C LYS A 80 16.10 -9.34 13.00
N HIS A 81 16.71 -8.18 13.10
CA HIS A 81 17.07 -7.54 14.37
C HIS A 81 16.60 -6.09 14.35
N VAL A 82 15.83 -5.70 15.34
CA VAL A 82 15.29 -4.36 15.49
C VAL A 82 15.41 -3.88 16.94
N ASP A 83 15.31 -2.57 17.15
CA ASP A 83 15.30 -1.95 18.46
C ASP A 83 14.09 -2.42 19.30
N GLU A 84 14.30 -2.57 20.60
CA GLU A 84 13.29 -3.02 21.57
C GLU A 84 12.03 -2.16 21.58
N LYS A 85 12.12 -0.89 21.21
CA LYS A 85 10.97 0.03 21.10
C LYS A 85 9.88 -0.40 20.11
N TYR A 86 10.18 -1.35 19.24
CA TYR A 86 9.19 -1.88 18.28
C TYR A 86 8.39 -3.06 18.85
N TYR A 87 8.86 -3.68 19.92
CA TYR A 87 8.20 -4.80 20.57
C TYR A 87 7.02 -4.35 21.43
N LEU A 88 6.01 -5.20 21.52
CA LEU A 88 4.86 -5.00 22.41
C LEU A 88 5.25 -5.31 23.85
N SER A 89 4.95 -4.40 24.76
CA SER A 89 5.05 -4.70 26.19
C SER A 89 3.96 -5.69 26.61
N GLU A 90 4.21 -6.47 27.68
CA GLU A 90 3.23 -7.41 28.22
C GLU A 90 1.88 -6.75 28.56
N LYS A 91 1.90 -5.48 28.96
CA LYS A 91 0.68 -4.70 29.23
C LYS A 91 -0.15 -4.41 27.97
N LEU A 92 0.48 -4.24 26.80
CA LEU A 92 -0.20 -3.89 25.55
C LEU A 92 -0.69 -5.12 24.76
N LYS A 93 0.02 -6.26 24.87
CA LYS A 93 -0.31 -7.50 24.14
C LYS A 93 -1.80 -7.88 24.21
N PRO A 94 -2.46 -7.97 25.41
CA PRO A 94 -3.85 -8.38 25.48
C PRO A 94 -4.80 -7.46 24.71
N THR A 95 -4.51 -6.16 24.69
CA THR A 95 -5.33 -5.18 23.95
C THR A 95 -5.10 -5.28 22.44
N ILE A 96 -3.85 -5.40 22.02
CA ILE A 96 -3.47 -5.44 20.58
C ILE A 96 -3.97 -6.75 19.94
N LEU A 97 -3.86 -7.87 20.64
CA LEU A 97 -4.20 -9.19 20.13
C LEU A 97 -5.68 -9.55 20.32
N SER A 98 -6.45 -8.74 21.07
CA SER A 98 -7.89 -8.99 21.24
C SER A 98 -8.67 -8.75 19.95
N ASP A 99 -9.67 -9.56 19.72
CA ASP A 99 -10.70 -9.32 18.72
C ASP A 99 -11.48 -8.04 19.04
N GLY A 100 -12.18 -7.49 18.05
CA GLY A 100 -12.90 -6.22 18.21
C GLY A 100 -13.82 -6.16 19.42
N THR A 101 -14.22 -4.94 19.83
CA THR A 101 -15.11 -4.66 20.96
C THR A 101 -16.31 -3.82 20.50
N GLY A 102 -17.39 -3.85 21.30
CA GLY A 102 -18.50 -2.91 21.13
C GLY A 102 -19.28 -3.06 19.81
N GLY A 103 -19.59 -4.28 19.40
CA GLY A 103 -20.37 -4.56 18.19
C GLY A 103 -19.56 -4.61 16.89
N TYR A 104 -18.29 -4.21 16.92
CA TYR A 104 -17.34 -4.46 15.84
C TYR A 104 -16.44 -5.63 16.21
N VAL A 105 -16.71 -6.79 15.63
CA VAL A 105 -15.90 -8.00 15.82
C VAL A 105 -15.05 -8.21 14.57
N ALA A 106 -13.74 -8.16 14.74
CA ALA A 106 -12.79 -8.49 13.68
C ALA A 106 -11.66 -9.33 14.29
N LYS A 107 -11.39 -10.49 13.69
CA LYS A 107 -10.35 -11.40 14.13
C LYS A 107 -8.98 -10.74 14.09
N SER A 108 -8.32 -10.69 15.23
CA SER A 108 -6.94 -10.22 15.33
C SER A 108 -5.98 -11.35 14.92
N GLU A 109 -5.15 -11.09 13.92
CA GLU A 109 -4.18 -12.06 13.38
C GLU A 109 -2.85 -11.38 13.19
N ILE A 110 -1.79 -12.00 13.66
CA ILE A 110 -0.39 -11.63 13.42
C ILE A 110 0.20 -12.45 12.26
N ASN A 111 1.42 -12.13 11.85
CA ASN A 111 2.18 -12.88 10.84
C ASN A 111 1.48 -12.96 9.47
N GLN A 112 0.74 -11.91 9.11
CA GLN A 112 -0.01 -11.90 7.85
C GLN A 112 0.92 -11.83 6.62
N SER A 113 0.66 -12.72 5.66
CA SER A 113 1.31 -12.71 4.34
C SER A 113 0.25 -12.98 3.26
N PRO A 114 -0.08 -12.00 2.42
CA PRO A 114 0.44 -10.63 2.38
C PRO A 114 0.01 -9.76 3.56
N ALA A 115 0.81 -8.72 3.85
CA ALA A 115 0.54 -7.76 4.90
C ALA A 115 -0.76 -6.98 4.65
N ARG A 116 -1.41 -6.54 5.74
CA ARG A 116 -2.54 -5.60 5.68
C ARG A 116 -2.11 -4.24 5.12
N PRO A 117 -3.04 -3.42 4.61
CA PRO A 117 -2.74 -2.05 4.19
C PRO A 117 -2.10 -1.25 5.34
N LEU A 118 -1.03 -0.50 5.05
CA LEU A 118 -0.44 0.40 6.02
C LEU A 118 -1.38 1.58 6.30
N CYS A 119 -1.60 1.89 7.57
CA CYS A 119 -2.41 3.02 8.02
C CYS A 119 -1.52 4.22 8.38
N ALA A 120 -1.96 5.44 8.05
CA ALA A 120 -1.25 6.66 8.43
C ALA A 120 -1.13 6.87 9.96
N THR A 121 -1.97 6.18 10.72
CA THR A 121 -2.04 6.26 12.18
C THR A 121 -1.40 5.07 12.91
N MET A 122 -0.69 4.18 12.20
CA MET A 122 -0.10 2.96 12.78
C MET A 122 0.96 3.22 13.88
N SER A 123 1.47 4.46 13.98
CA SER A 123 2.29 4.87 15.13
C SER A 123 1.58 4.70 16.48
N LYS A 124 0.23 4.76 16.48
CA LYS A 124 -0.62 4.62 17.67
C LYS A 124 -0.85 3.17 18.10
N MET A 125 -0.35 2.19 17.32
CA MET A 125 -0.52 0.75 17.57
C MET A 125 -2.00 0.35 17.73
N HIS A 126 -2.68 0.17 16.60
CA HIS A 126 -4.04 -0.38 16.57
C HIS A 126 -4.00 -1.90 16.78
N ARG A 127 -5.17 -2.52 16.97
CA ARG A 127 -5.28 -3.97 17.12
C ARG A 127 -4.75 -4.71 15.88
N ALA A 128 -4.36 -5.97 16.07
CA ALA A 128 -3.84 -6.82 15.01
C ALA A 128 -4.87 -7.16 13.92
N CYS A 129 -6.13 -6.82 14.10
CA CYS A 129 -7.12 -6.81 13.02
C CYS A 129 -6.99 -5.61 12.05
N GLN A 130 -6.23 -4.57 12.42
CA GLN A 130 -6.04 -3.34 11.63
C GLN A 130 -4.58 -3.11 11.22
N ASP A 131 -3.64 -3.31 12.15
CA ASP A 131 -2.20 -3.11 11.93
C ASP A 131 -1.47 -4.46 11.78
N ASN A 132 -0.22 -4.41 11.34
CA ASN A 132 0.62 -5.56 11.08
C ASN A 132 1.57 -5.81 12.27
N TYR A 133 1.54 -7.02 12.80
CA TYR A 133 2.42 -7.49 13.86
C TYR A 133 3.03 -8.84 13.50
N TYR A 134 4.28 -9.04 13.91
CA TYR A 134 5.03 -10.25 13.62
C TYR A 134 5.76 -10.75 14.86
N SER A 135 5.75 -12.08 15.07
CA SER A 135 6.51 -12.72 16.14
C SER A 135 7.95 -12.98 15.71
N ASP A 136 8.87 -13.06 16.68
CA ASP A 136 10.25 -13.44 16.41
C ASP A 136 10.34 -14.87 15.83
N ASP A 137 9.48 -15.78 16.25
CA ASP A 137 9.42 -17.12 15.66
C ASP A 137 9.10 -17.08 14.17
N TYR A 138 8.12 -16.28 13.74
CA TYR A 138 7.82 -16.10 12.31
C TYR A 138 8.99 -15.49 11.54
N ILE A 139 9.71 -14.53 12.13
CA ILE A 139 10.81 -13.82 11.46
C ILE A 139 12.08 -14.68 11.36
N LEU A 140 12.41 -15.40 12.42
CA LEU A 140 13.70 -16.11 12.56
C LEU A 140 13.56 -17.63 12.29
N GLY A 141 12.35 -18.17 12.32
CA GLY A 141 12.05 -19.60 12.19
C GLY A 141 12.32 -20.44 13.44
N ASN A 142 12.94 -19.85 14.47
CA ASN A 142 13.26 -20.48 15.75
C ASN A 142 13.31 -19.48 16.91
N GLY A 143 12.60 -18.35 16.76
CA GLY A 143 12.51 -17.29 17.76
C GLY A 143 11.43 -17.54 18.79
N ASP A 144 11.24 -16.55 19.66
CA ASP A 144 10.17 -16.55 20.67
C ASP A 144 8.84 -16.12 20.04
N ALA A 145 7.85 -17.02 20.03
CA ALA A 145 6.52 -16.76 19.49
C ALA A 145 5.75 -15.69 20.29
N GLU A 146 6.05 -15.53 21.58
CA GLU A 146 5.45 -14.53 22.45
C GLU A 146 6.09 -13.13 22.31
N ARG A 147 7.25 -13.06 21.70
CA ARG A 147 7.94 -11.83 21.42
C ARG A 147 7.44 -11.21 20.12
N ILE A 148 6.44 -10.34 20.23
CA ILE A 148 5.69 -9.78 19.10
C ILE A 148 6.03 -8.31 18.93
N ARG A 149 6.20 -7.88 17.69
CA ARG A 149 6.54 -6.50 17.34
C ARG A 149 5.70 -5.92 16.20
N LYS A 150 5.62 -4.61 16.14
CA LYS A 150 5.11 -3.88 14.97
C LYS A 150 6.19 -3.77 13.88
N LEU A 151 5.77 -3.40 12.68
CA LEU A 151 6.69 -3.05 11.60
C LEU A 151 7.55 -1.83 11.95
N THR A 152 8.81 -1.83 11.50
CA THR A 152 9.66 -0.63 11.54
C THR A 152 9.32 0.32 10.39
N PRO A 153 9.75 1.60 10.44
CA PRO A 153 9.62 2.51 9.30
C PRO A 153 10.29 1.98 8.02
N ARG A 154 11.44 1.28 8.14
CA ARG A 154 12.15 0.68 7.01
C ARG A 154 11.32 -0.43 6.35
N GLU A 155 10.75 -1.30 7.14
CA GLU A 155 9.84 -2.35 6.63
C GLU A 155 8.59 -1.76 5.98
N CYS A 156 8.04 -0.67 6.52
CA CYS A 156 6.96 0.06 5.89
C CYS A 156 7.37 0.67 4.54
N ALA A 157 8.60 1.19 4.42
CA ALA A 157 9.15 1.68 3.16
C ALA A 157 9.25 0.55 2.13
N ARG A 158 9.85 -0.60 2.50
CA ARG A 158 9.94 -1.79 1.65
C ARG A 158 8.56 -2.28 1.17
N LEU A 159 7.56 -2.31 2.07
CA LEU A 159 6.18 -2.65 1.72
C LEU A 159 5.52 -1.63 0.77
N GLN A 160 6.03 -0.42 0.67
CA GLN A 160 5.60 0.58 -0.32
C GLN A 160 6.43 0.53 -1.61
N GLY A 161 7.44 -0.35 -1.69
CA GLY A 161 8.31 -0.49 -2.85
C GLY A 161 9.45 0.52 -2.91
N PHE A 162 9.74 1.21 -1.80
CA PHE A 162 10.98 2.00 -1.68
C PHE A 162 12.15 1.06 -1.42
N ASP A 163 13.28 1.31 -2.06
CA ASP A 163 14.50 0.57 -1.83
C ASP A 163 15.19 0.99 -0.50
N ASP A 164 16.22 0.23 -0.08
CA ASP A 164 16.91 0.47 1.18
C ASP A 164 17.78 1.74 1.16
N ASN A 165 18.10 2.30 0.00
CA ASN A 165 18.83 3.55 -0.15
C ASN A 165 17.93 4.78 0.08
N PHE A 166 16.59 4.59 0.11
CA PHE A 166 15.69 5.68 0.41
C PHE A 166 15.90 6.20 1.84
N VAL A 167 16.34 7.44 1.96
CA VAL A 167 16.63 8.06 3.27
C VAL A 167 15.35 8.41 4.00
N ILE A 168 15.22 7.95 5.25
CA ILE A 168 14.10 8.28 6.16
C ILE A 168 14.61 9.30 7.17
N ASP A 169 14.56 10.58 6.82
CA ASP A 169 15.05 11.69 7.62
C ASP A 169 13.89 12.41 8.34
N VAL A 170 13.09 11.64 9.07
CA VAL A 170 11.96 12.15 9.87
C VAL A 170 11.74 11.25 11.09
N SER A 171 10.99 11.75 12.08
CA SER A 171 10.60 10.92 13.22
C SER A 171 9.81 9.66 12.78
N ASN A 172 9.89 8.57 13.57
CA ASN A 172 9.14 7.35 13.30
C ASN A 172 7.63 7.60 13.11
N ALA A 173 7.03 8.48 13.93
CA ALA A 173 5.61 8.80 13.81
C ALA A 173 5.29 9.46 12.45
N GLN A 174 6.16 10.36 11.99
CA GLN A 174 6.01 11.00 10.69
C GLN A 174 6.27 10.01 9.54
N ALA A 175 7.27 9.14 9.67
CA ALA A 175 7.56 8.09 8.69
C ALA A 175 6.36 7.15 8.50
N TYR A 176 5.76 6.66 9.59
CA TYR A 176 4.54 5.86 9.52
C TYR A 176 3.39 6.58 8.81
N LYS A 177 3.19 7.87 9.11
CA LYS A 177 2.17 8.69 8.46
C LYS A 177 2.43 8.80 6.95
N GLN A 178 3.68 9.06 6.56
CA GLN A 178 4.08 9.18 5.16
C GLN A 178 3.88 7.86 4.41
N PHE A 179 4.43 6.74 4.92
CA PHE A 179 4.28 5.43 4.27
C PHE A 179 2.83 4.91 4.27
N GLY A 180 2.04 5.23 5.29
CA GLY A 180 0.61 4.91 5.30
C GLY A 180 -0.17 5.62 4.19
N ASN A 181 0.23 6.87 3.85
CA ASN A 181 -0.39 7.67 2.80
C ASN A 181 0.26 7.48 1.42
N ALA A 182 1.50 6.99 1.35
CA ALA A 182 2.23 6.87 0.10
C ALA A 182 1.51 5.99 -0.93
N VAL A 183 1.70 6.32 -2.20
CA VAL A 183 1.37 5.44 -3.32
C VAL A 183 2.45 4.36 -3.41
N THR A 184 2.06 3.13 -3.72
CA THR A 184 3.04 2.05 -3.91
C THR A 184 3.88 2.31 -5.15
N VAL A 185 5.20 2.40 -4.97
CA VAL A 185 6.17 2.77 -6.02
C VAL A 185 6.07 1.83 -7.23
N ASN A 186 6.01 0.53 -6.99
CA ASN A 186 5.96 -0.48 -8.07
C ASN A 186 4.74 -0.28 -8.98
N VAL A 187 3.56 -0.04 -8.40
CA VAL A 187 2.33 0.20 -9.19
C VAL A 187 2.46 1.49 -9.99
N SER A 188 2.91 2.58 -9.34
CA SER A 188 3.09 3.87 -10.01
C SER A 188 4.10 3.78 -11.15
N ARG A 189 5.20 3.03 -10.95
CA ARG A 189 6.22 2.78 -11.99
C ARG A 189 5.60 2.00 -13.16
N ALA A 190 4.91 0.90 -12.90
CA ALA A 190 4.30 0.09 -13.95
C ALA A 190 3.30 0.90 -14.80
N VAL A 191 2.45 1.72 -14.14
CA VAL A 191 1.52 2.59 -14.87
C VAL A 191 2.25 3.67 -15.66
N ALA A 192 3.30 4.29 -15.07
CA ALA A 192 4.08 5.33 -15.75
C ALA A 192 4.85 4.78 -16.96
N GLU A 193 5.41 3.58 -16.86
CA GLU A 193 6.07 2.88 -17.98
C GLU A 193 5.09 2.58 -19.11
N GLN A 194 3.87 2.15 -18.78
CA GLN A 194 2.84 1.91 -19.78
C GLN A 194 2.38 3.22 -20.46
N VAL A 195 2.26 4.31 -19.68
CA VAL A 195 1.96 5.64 -20.24
C VAL A 195 3.10 6.09 -21.16
N ARG A 196 4.36 5.98 -20.72
CA ARG A 196 5.53 6.34 -21.53
C ARG A 196 5.54 5.56 -22.86
N LYS A 197 5.38 4.24 -22.78
CA LYS A 197 5.33 3.38 -23.97
C LYS A 197 4.25 3.85 -24.95
N LYS A 198 3.06 4.19 -24.45
CA LYS A 198 1.98 4.68 -25.28
C LYS A 198 2.30 6.04 -25.92
N LEU A 199 2.92 6.97 -25.20
CA LEU A 199 3.35 8.26 -25.72
C LEU A 199 4.45 8.12 -26.79
N GLU A 200 5.38 7.15 -26.63
CA GLU A 200 6.38 6.79 -27.66
C GLU A 200 5.70 6.26 -28.93
N GLU A 201 4.71 5.36 -28.79
CA GLU A 201 3.95 4.79 -29.92
C GLU A 201 3.21 5.84 -30.75
N ILE A 202 2.72 6.90 -30.13
CA ILE A 202 1.99 7.99 -30.81
C ILE A 202 2.88 9.19 -31.18
N GLY A 203 4.20 9.11 -30.92
CA GLY A 203 5.17 10.16 -31.26
C GLY A 203 5.12 11.42 -30.39
N GLU A 204 4.49 11.34 -29.20
CA GLU A 204 4.39 12.45 -28.24
C GLU A 204 5.45 12.40 -27.11
N TRP A 205 6.39 11.46 -27.18
CA TRP A 205 7.52 11.33 -26.27
C TRP A 205 8.82 11.20 -27.06
N ASN A 206 9.77 12.14 -26.85
CA ASN A 206 11.13 12.14 -27.43
C ASN A 206 12.18 11.86 -26.37
#